data_4bb838f2ff5f1f48c4998e6d5f71b877
#
_entry.id   4bb838f2ff5f1f48c4998e6d5f71b877
#
_cell.length_a   1.000
_cell.length_b   1.000
_cell.length_c   1.000
_cell.angle_alpha   90.00
_cell.angle_beta   90.00
_cell.angle_gamma   90.00
#
_symmetry.space_group_name_H-M   'P 1'
#
loop_
_entity.id
_entity.type
_entity.pdbx_description
1 polymer ?
#
loop_
_entity_poly.entity_id
_entity_poly.type
_entity_poly.pdbx_seq_one_letter_code
_entity_poly.pdbx_strand_id
1 'polypeptide(L)'
;MEIISIIILPIIVLTIIIYGYKKKVNIYESFLKGVLEGLKTSLNIFPSILAMIFAVNIFIGSGLLNDMFKGAYGDIASMLFLRPISGNASLAIMNSIFEKFGPDSNMGRLASSIQGSTDTTFYVLALYFASIGIKKTRYALKVGLFADMIGILMSFILVYLFFGI
;
A
#
# COMPACT_ATOMS: atom_id res chain seq x y z
N MET A 1 20.58 -9.08 7.80
CA MET A 1 19.26 -9.20 7.13
C MET A 1 19.29 -8.79 5.65
N GLU A 2 20.12 -7.85 5.24
CA GLU A 2 20.23 -7.39 3.84
C GLU A 2 20.60 -8.50 2.83
N ILE A 3 21.51 -9.39 3.16
CA ILE A 3 21.95 -10.47 2.26
C ILE A 3 20.80 -11.43 1.93
N ILE A 4 19.95 -11.75 2.91
CA ILE A 4 18.80 -12.65 2.73
C ILE A 4 17.79 -12.01 1.75
N SER A 5 17.52 -10.72 1.88
CA SER A 5 16.59 -9.99 1.00
C SER A 5 17.09 -9.95 -0.44
N ILE A 6 18.41 -9.81 -0.66
CA ILE A 6 19.01 -9.78 -2.00
C ILE A 6 18.96 -11.17 -2.67
N ILE A 7 19.12 -12.24 -1.89
CA ILE A 7 19.24 -13.61 -2.43
C ILE A 7 17.89 -14.28 -2.65
N ILE A 8 16.84 -13.86 -1.95
CA ILE A 8 15.54 -14.56 -1.97
C ILE A 8 14.88 -14.53 -3.37
N LEU A 9 14.95 -13.41 -4.07
CA LEU A 9 14.37 -13.28 -5.42
C LEU A 9 15.09 -14.14 -6.46
N PRO A 10 16.44 -14.12 -6.57
CA PRO A 10 17.17 -15.06 -7.43
C PRO A 10 16.91 -16.53 -7.11
N ILE A 11 16.81 -16.91 -5.83
CA ILE A 11 16.49 -18.30 -5.44
C ILE A 11 15.09 -18.70 -5.95
N ILE A 12 14.09 -17.84 -5.82
CA ILE A 12 12.73 -18.12 -6.33
C ILE A 12 12.78 -18.35 -7.84
N VAL A 13 13.44 -17.47 -8.60
CA VAL A 13 13.56 -17.60 -10.05
C VAL A 13 14.27 -18.89 -10.45
N LEU A 14 15.41 -19.20 -9.82
CA LEU A 14 16.14 -20.45 -10.06
C LEU A 14 15.31 -21.69 -9.74
N THR A 15 14.55 -21.66 -8.64
CA THR A 15 13.67 -22.76 -8.25
C THR A 15 12.60 -23.02 -9.30
N ILE A 16 11.97 -21.95 -9.84
CA ILE A 16 10.97 -22.06 -10.90
C ILE A 16 11.59 -22.65 -12.17
N ILE A 17 12.78 -22.20 -12.57
CA ILE A 17 13.48 -22.70 -13.77
C ILE A 17 13.85 -24.19 -13.61
N ILE A 18 14.43 -24.57 -12.47
CA ILE A 18 14.81 -25.96 -12.18
C ILE A 18 13.56 -26.87 -12.15
N TYR A 19 12.46 -26.39 -11.56
CA TYR A 19 11.21 -27.13 -11.52
C TYR A 19 10.63 -27.33 -12.91
N GLY A 20 10.60 -26.29 -13.74
CA GLY A 20 10.17 -26.34 -15.13
C GLY A 20 11.01 -27.33 -15.96
N TYR A 21 12.33 -27.31 -15.78
CA TYR A 21 13.25 -28.26 -16.44
C TYR A 21 12.96 -29.73 -16.03
N LYS A 22 12.78 -29.98 -14.74
CA LYS A 22 12.42 -31.32 -14.22
C LYS A 22 11.08 -31.81 -14.78
N LYS A 23 10.14 -30.93 -15.00
CA LYS A 23 8.81 -31.23 -15.57
C LYS A 23 8.81 -31.28 -17.10
N LYS A 24 9.97 -31.10 -17.75
CA LYS A 24 10.12 -31.08 -19.22
C LYS A 24 9.22 -30.05 -19.91
N VAL A 25 8.97 -28.92 -19.25
CA VAL A 25 8.22 -27.80 -19.82
C VAL A 25 9.18 -26.97 -20.67
N ASN A 26 8.71 -26.46 -21.82
CA ASN A 26 9.47 -25.48 -22.59
C ASN A 26 9.46 -24.14 -21.83
N ILE A 27 10.56 -23.87 -21.10
CA ILE A 27 10.71 -22.73 -20.20
C ILE A 27 10.58 -21.42 -20.96
N TYR A 28 11.19 -21.32 -22.14
CA TYR A 28 11.17 -20.11 -22.96
C TYR A 28 9.77 -19.78 -23.47
N GLU A 29 9.06 -20.75 -24.03
CA GLU A 29 7.69 -20.54 -24.50
C GLU A 29 6.73 -20.20 -23.35
N SER A 30 6.88 -20.88 -22.20
CA SER A 30 6.08 -20.59 -21.01
C SER A 30 6.34 -19.17 -20.49
N PHE A 31 7.60 -18.73 -20.52
CA PHE A 31 7.97 -17.35 -20.17
C PHE A 31 7.33 -16.35 -21.14
N LEU A 32 7.46 -16.54 -22.44
CA LEU A 32 6.86 -15.65 -23.45
C LEU A 32 5.33 -15.56 -23.30
N LYS A 33 4.68 -16.70 -23.08
CA LYS A 33 3.23 -16.72 -22.83
C LYS A 33 2.87 -15.90 -21.58
N GLY A 34 3.62 -16.09 -20.50
CA GLY A 34 3.43 -15.31 -19.26
C GLY A 34 3.66 -13.81 -19.46
N VAL A 35 4.66 -13.42 -20.27
CA VAL A 35 4.92 -12.00 -20.61
C VAL A 35 3.72 -11.39 -21.35
N LEU A 36 3.17 -12.10 -22.34
CA LEU A 36 2.01 -11.61 -23.11
C LEU A 36 0.77 -11.46 -22.22
N GLU A 37 0.50 -12.45 -21.35
CA GLU A 37 -0.60 -12.39 -20.40
C GLU A 37 -0.41 -11.26 -19.38
N GLY A 38 0.82 -11.07 -18.88
CA GLY A 38 1.18 -9.99 -17.97
C GLY A 38 1.01 -8.60 -18.60
N LEU A 39 1.45 -8.41 -19.85
CA LEU A 39 1.25 -7.18 -20.60
C LEU A 39 -0.24 -6.86 -20.79
N LYS A 40 -1.04 -7.85 -21.19
CA LYS A 40 -2.48 -7.68 -21.35
C LYS A 40 -3.15 -7.29 -20.03
N THR A 41 -2.78 -7.93 -18.94
CA THR A 41 -3.26 -7.58 -17.60
C THR A 41 -2.88 -6.16 -17.22
N SER A 42 -1.62 -5.77 -17.43
CA SER A 42 -1.12 -4.41 -17.14
C SER A 42 -1.89 -3.35 -17.92
N LEU A 43 -2.15 -3.56 -19.20
CA LEU A 43 -2.93 -2.63 -20.01
C LEU A 43 -4.40 -2.53 -19.55
N ASN A 44 -4.99 -3.62 -19.08
CA ASN A 44 -6.36 -3.62 -18.57
C ASN A 44 -6.52 -2.85 -17.26
N ILE A 45 -5.53 -2.91 -16.36
CA ILE A 45 -5.58 -2.22 -15.06
C ILE A 45 -5.07 -0.78 -15.14
N PHE A 46 -4.26 -0.44 -16.15
CA PHE A 46 -3.64 0.87 -16.30
C PHE A 46 -4.63 2.05 -16.22
N PRO A 47 -5.80 2.05 -16.91
CA PRO A 47 -6.76 3.15 -16.83
C PRO A 47 -7.29 3.37 -15.41
N SER A 48 -7.57 2.30 -14.67
CA SER A 48 -8.07 2.39 -13.29
C SER A 48 -7.04 2.97 -12.34
N ILE A 49 -5.77 2.54 -12.48
CA ILE A 49 -4.66 3.08 -11.68
C ILE A 49 -4.45 4.56 -12.01
N LEU A 50 -4.43 4.91 -13.30
CA LEU A 50 -4.23 6.29 -13.74
C LEU A 50 -5.32 7.21 -13.20
N ALA A 51 -6.59 6.81 -13.35
CA ALA A 51 -7.72 7.59 -12.83
C ALA A 51 -7.62 7.81 -11.32
N MET A 52 -7.21 6.78 -10.56
CA MET A 52 -7.03 6.89 -9.12
C MET A 52 -5.87 7.82 -8.75
N ILE A 53 -4.71 7.71 -9.44
CA ILE A 53 -3.56 8.60 -9.22
C ILE A 53 -3.97 10.05 -9.47
N PHE A 54 -4.70 10.33 -10.55
CA PHE A 54 -5.21 11.67 -10.83
C PHE A 54 -6.16 12.17 -9.73
N ALA A 55 -7.14 11.37 -9.33
CA ALA A 55 -8.08 11.75 -8.28
C ALA A 55 -7.37 12.08 -6.95
N VAL A 56 -6.41 11.26 -6.56
CA VAL A 56 -5.60 11.47 -5.34
C VAL A 56 -4.76 12.74 -5.45
N ASN A 57 -4.07 12.97 -6.57
CA ASN A 57 -3.25 14.16 -6.76
C ASN A 57 -4.09 15.46 -6.78
N ILE A 58 -5.25 15.44 -7.41
CA ILE A 58 -6.18 16.58 -7.37
C ILE A 58 -6.63 16.85 -5.93
N PHE A 59 -6.99 15.80 -5.20
CA PHE A 59 -7.43 15.92 -3.81
C PHE A 59 -6.34 16.49 -2.89
N ILE A 60 -5.11 15.99 -3.00
CA ILE A 60 -3.96 16.51 -2.24
C ILE A 60 -3.65 17.95 -2.67
N GLY A 61 -3.61 18.22 -3.97
CA GLY A 61 -3.30 19.54 -4.54
C GLY A 61 -4.36 20.59 -4.24
N SER A 62 -5.58 20.21 -3.88
CA SER A 62 -6.64 21.14 -3.47
C SER A 62 -6.36 21.87 -2.15
N GLY A 63 -5.39 21.39 -1.35
CA GLY A 63 -5.12 21.94 -0.02
C GLY A 63 -6.17 21.63 1.04
N LEU A 64 -7.23 20.92 0.68
CA LEU A 64 -8.38 20.63 1.54
C LEU A 64 -7.96 19.97 2.86
N LEU A 65 -6.99 19.05 2.82
CA LEU A 65 -6.48 18.37 4.02
C LEU A 65 -5.81 19.35 4.97
N ASN A 66 -5.01 20.29 4.45
CA ASN A 66 -4.33 21.31 5.24
C ASN A 66 -5.33 22.27 5.90
N ASP A 67 -6.47 22.53 5.23
CA ASP A 67 -7.52 23.37 5.76
C ASP A 67 -8.40 22.65 6.79
N MET A 68 -8.68 21.36 6.57
CA MET A 68 -9.48 20.54 7.48
C MET A 68 -8.74 20.15 8.76
N PHE A 69 -7.46 19.82 8.65
CA PHE A 69 -6.65 19.26 9.74
C PHE A 69 -5.57 20.26 10.17
N LYS A 70 -5.98 21.33 10.85
CA LYS A 70 -5.07 22.32 11.45
C LYS A 70 -4.75 21.92 12.90
N GLY A 71 -3.50 22.12 13.31
CA GLY A 71 -3.06 21.91 14.70
C GLY A 71 -1.98 20.85 14.87
N ALA A 72 -1.60 20.59 16.12
CA ALA A 72 -0.47 19.71 16.46
C ALA A 72 -0.61 18.27 15.93
N TYR A 73 -1.84 17.79 15.81
CA TYR A 73 -2.14 16.45 15.30
C TYR A 73 -2.63 16.44 13.83
N GLY A 74 -2.55 17.59 13.15
CA GLY A 74 -3.05 17.73 11.78
C GLY A 74 -2.38 16.78 10.79
N ASP A 75 -1.07 16.58 10.93
CA ASP A 75 -0.33 15.65 10.07
C ASP A 75 -0.80 14.20 10.29
N ILE A 76 -1.01 13.78 11.55
CA ILE A 76 -1.55 12.43 11.84
C ILE A 76 -2.96 12.27 11.26
N ALA A 77 -3.85 13.25 11.46
CA ALA A 77 -5.20 13.20 10.92
C ALA A 77 -5.21 13.14 9.38
N SER A 78 -4.35 13.92 8.72
CA SER A 78 -4.16 13.87 7.27
C SER A 78 -3.65 12.49 6.81
N MET A 79 -2.71 11.91 7.55
CA MET A 79 -2.18 10.57 7.30
C MET A 79 -3.27 9.50 7.42
N LEU A 80 -4.09 9.54 8.48
CA LEU A 80 -5.21 8.61 8.69
C LEU A 80 -6.19 8.65 7.53
N PHE A 81 -6.50 9.85 7.03
CA PHE A 81 -7.42 10.03 5.92
C PHE A 81 -6.84 9.52 4.59
N LEU A 82 -5.56 9.79 4.33
CA LEU A 82 -4.90 9.40 3.09
C LEU A 82 -4.51 7.93 3.05
N ARG A 83 -4.31 7.28 4.18
CA ARG A 83 -3.81 5.91 4.26
C ARG A 83 -4.62 4.91 3.42
N PRO A 84 -5.95 4.82 3.52
CA PRO A 84 -6.75 3.91 2.69
C PRO A 84 -6.77 4.29 1.20
N ILE A 85 -6.39 5.53 0.85
CA ILE A 85 -6.47 6.07 -0.51
C ILE A 85 -5.12 5.97 -1.21
N SER A 86 -4.03 6.42 -0.56
CA SER A 86 -2.71 6.53 -1.17
C SER A 86 -1.58 6.25 -0.16
N GLY A 87 -0.94 5.09 -0.31
CA GLY A 87 0.21 4.71 0.51
C GLY A 87 1.39 5.65 0.37
N ASN A 88 1.67 6.13 -0.85
CA ASN A 88 2.77 7.08 -1.11
C ASN A 88 2.51 8.45 -0.47
N ALA A 89 1.28 8.95 -0.54
CA ALA A 89 0.92 10.21 0.11
C ALA A 89 1.00 10.09 1.64
N SER A 90 0.49 8.99 2.20
CA SER A 90 0.61 8.68 3.62
C SER A 90 2.08 8.57 4.05
N LEU A 91 2.93 7.92 3.26
CA LEU A 91 4.37 7.80 3.50
C LEU A 91 5.07 9.17 3.47
N ALA A 92 4.69 10.06 2.56
CA ALA A 92 5.24 11.41 2.49
C ALA A 92 4.89 12.22 3.75
N ILE A 93 3.66 12.09 4.27
CA ILE A 93 3.27 12.72 5.53
C ILE A 93 4.03 12.11 6.71
N MET A 94 4.21 10.79 6.76
CA MET A 94 5.02 10.13 7.78
C MET A 94 6.45 10.69 7.78
N ASN A 95 7.08 10.85 6.62
CA ASN A 95 8.41 11.46 6.52
C ASN A 95 8.41 12.90 7.04
N SER A 96 7.40 13.71 6.71
CA SER A 96 7.25 15.06 7.27
C SER A 96 7.12 15.06 8.80
N ILE A 97 6.41 14.08 9.37
CA ILE A 97 6.32 13.88 10.82
C ILE A 97 7.70 13.55 11.41
N PHE A 98 8.48 12.71 10.73
CA PHE A 98 9.84 12.37 11.17
C PHE A 98 10.78 13.57 11.13
N GLU A 99 10.68 14.42 10.11
CA GLU A 99 11.47 15.65 10.00
C GLU A 99 11.12 16.67 11.12
N LYS A 100 9.83 16.78 11.46
CA LYS A 100 9.35 17.74 12.46
C LYS A 100 9.58 17.27 13.91
N PHE A 101 9.34 16.01 14.19
CA PHE A 101 9.27 15.49 15.57
C PHE A 101 10.31 14.41 15.88
N GLY A 102 10.92 13.82 14.86
CA GLY A 102 11.82 12.68 14.96
C GLY A 102 11.06 11.32 14.90
N PRO A 103 11.71 10.26 14.38
CA PRO A 103 11.10 8.93 14.25
C PRO A 103 10.80 8.26 15.60
N ASP A 104 11.61 8.56 16.64
CA ASP A 104 11.47 7.99 17.98
C ASP A 104 10.52 8.78 18.89
N SER A 105 9.99 9.89 18.43
CA SER A 105 8.93 10.63 19.12
C SER A 105 7.62 9.83 19.16
N ASN A 106 6.72 10.18 20.07
CA ASN A 106 5.39 9.55 20.11
C ASN A 106 4.63 9.71 18.79
N MET A 107 4.75 10.87 18.14
CA MET A 107 4.17 11.12 16.82
C MET A 107 4.82 10.27 15.72
N GLY A 108 6.15 10.15 15.73
CA GLY A 108 6.88 9.31 14.78
C GLY A 108 6.55 7.84 14.93
N ARG A 109 6.52 7.34 16.17
CA ARG A 109 6.13 5.95 16.47
C ARG A 109 4.68 5.64 16.06
N LEU A 110 3.77 6.59 16.34
CA LEU A 110 2.38 6.46 15.94
C LEU A 110 2.22 6.44 14.41
N ALA A 111 2.88 7.35 13.70
CA ALA A 111 2.88 7.38 12.24
C ALA A 111 3.44 6.08 11.64
N SER A 112 4.55 5.58 12.18
CA SER A 112 5.16 4.30 11.77
C SER A 112 4.21 3.11 11.99
N SER A 113 3.57 3.08 13.15
CA SER A 113 2.62 2.01 13.50
C SER A 113 1.39 2.02 12.58
N ILE A 114 0.82 3.19 12.30
CA ILE A 114 -0.29 3.36 11.36
C ILE A 114 0.14 2.93 9.95
N GLN A 115 1.33 3.35 9.50
CA GLN A 115 1.85 3.01 8.19
C GLN A 115 2.06 1.49 8.03
N GLY A 116 2.44 0.80 9.08
CA GLY A 116 2.69 -0.64 9.06
C GLY A 116 1.47 -1.52 9.32
N SER A 117 0.40 -0.98 9.94
CA SER A 117 -0.77 -1.78 10.37
C SER A 117 -1.88 -1.89 9.34
N THR A 118 -1.90 -1.03 8.34
CA THR A 118 -2.96 -0.94 7.33
C THR A 118 -2.37 -0.92 5.92
N ASP A 119 -3.22 -1.11 4.91
CA ASP A 119 -2.84 -0.97 3.51
C ASP A 119 -3.74 0.07 2.80
N THR A 120 -3.50 0.28 1.52
CA THR A 120 -4.26 1.21 0.66
C THR A 120 -5.52 0.54 0.13
N THR A 121 -6.54 0.42 0.95
CA THR A 121 -7.76 -0.37 0.66
C THR A 121 -8.40 0.01 -0.67
N PHE A 122 -8.53 1.30 -1.00
CA PHE A 122 -9.10 1.72 -2.29
C PHE A 122 -8.22 1.31 -3.47
N TYR A 123 -6.90 1.45 -3.34
CA TYR A 123 -5.96 1.06 -4.39
C TYR A 123 -6.00 -0.46 -4.64
N VAL A 124 -5.91 -1.24 -3.56
CA VAL A 124 -5.93 -2.70 -3.62
C VAL A 124 -7.21 -3.20 -4.28
N LEU A 125 -8.37 -2.68 -3.87
CA LEU A 125 -9.65 -3.06 -4.48
C LEU A 125 -9.75 -2.65 -5.95
N ALA A 126 -9.33 -1.43 -6.30
CA ALA A 126 -9.35 -0.96 -7.67
C ALA A 126 -8.43 -1.82 -8.57
N LEU A 127 -7.21 -2.09 -8.11
CA LEU A 127 -6.22 -2.87 -8.85
C LEU A 127 -6.68 -4.32 -9.07
N TYR A 128 -6.98 -5.04 -7.97
CA TYR A 128 -7.28 -6.46 -8.07
C TYR A 128 -8.64 -6.74 -8.71
N PHE A 129 -9.66 -5.95 -8.40
CA PHE A 129 -10.98 -6.16 -9.01
C PHE A 129 -11.01 -5.76 -10.49
N ALA A 130 -10.29 -4.70 -10.86
CA ALA A 130 -10.18 -4.31 -12.26
C ALA A 130 -9.42 -5.37 -13.09
N SER A 131 -8.36 -5.98 -12.54
CA SER A 131 -7.54 -6.98 -13.23
C SER A 131 -8.35 -8.23 -13.64
N ILE A 132 -9.36 -8.59 -12.84
CA ILE A 132 -10.24 -9.75 -13.10
C ILE A 132 -11.66 -9.39 -13.55
N GLY A 133 -11.87 -8.09 -13.87
CA GLY A 133 -13.14 -7.60 -14.42
C GLY A 133 -14.32 -7.58 -13.44
N ILE A 134 -14.07 -7.65 -12.13
CA ILE A 134 -15.12 -7.55 -11.12
C ILE A 134 -15.54 -6.08 -10.95
N LYS A 135 -16.82 -5.80 -11.28
CA LYS A 135 -17.41 -4.45 -11.16
C LYS A 135 -18.15 -4.23 -9.82
N LYS A 136 -18.57 -5.30 -9.14
CA LYS A 136 -19.35 -5.22 -7.90
C LYS A 136 -18.48 -5.71 -6.72
N THR A 137 -18.01 -4.79 -5.90
CA THR A 137 -17.16 -5.09 -4.74
C THR A 137 -17.91 -5.72 -3.56
N ARG A 138 -19.26 -5.73 -3.58
CA ARG A 138 -20.11 -6.21 -2.48
C ARG A 138 -19.67 -5.63 -1.13
N TYR A 139 -19.24 -6.49 -0.22
CA TYR A 139 -18.80 -6.09 1.14
C TYR A 139 -17.31 -5.78 1.24
N ALA A 140 -16.50 -6.05 0.19
CA ALA A 140 -15.05 -5.95 0.26
C ALA A 140 -14.56 -4.55 0.70
N LEU A 141 -15.14 -3.48 0.13
CA LEU A 141 -14.80 -2.11 0.52
C LEU A 141 -15.14 -1.83 2.00
N LYS A 142 -16.33 -2.22 2.43
CA LYS A 142 -16.77 -1.98 3.82
C LYS A 142 -15.92 -2.74 4.83
N VAL A 143 -15.61 -4.00 4.53
CA VAL A 143 -14.76 -4.85 5.39
C VAL A 143 -13.32 -4.35 5.40
N GLY A 144 -12.77 -3.95 4.25
CA GLY A 144 -11.43 -3.37 4.17
C GLY A 144 -11.29 -2.09 5.00
N LEU A 145 -12.20 -1.13 4.82
CA LEU A 145 -12.20 0.10 5.61
C LEU A 145 -12.41 -0.14 7.11
N PHE A 146 -13.22 -1.12 7.46
CA PHE A 146 -13.40 -1.51 8.86
C PHE A 146 -12.12 -2.13 9.44
N ALA A 147 -11.42 -2.97 8.67
CA ALA A 147 -10.13 -3.50 9.07
C ALA A 147 -9.06 -2.40 9.23
N ASP A 148 -9.00 -1.43 8.31
CA ASP A 148 -8.13 -0.26 8.43
C ASP A 148 -8.42 0.51 9.72
N MET A 149 -9.69 0.75 10.04
CA MET A 149 -10.08 1.44 11.27
C MET A 149 -9.63 0.69 12.52
N ILE A 150 -9.77 -0.64 12.55
CA ILE A 150 -9.28 -1.46 13.66
C ILE A 150 -7.75 -1.38 13.75
N GLY A 151 -7.02 -1.49 12.63
CA GLY A 151 -5.57 -1.38 12.59
C GLY A 151 -5.07 -0.04 13.13
N ILE A 152 -5.74 1.05 12.74
CA ILE A 152 -5.47 2.39 13.24
C ILE A 152 -5.71 2.48 14.76
N LEU A 153 -6.85 2.00 15.24
CA LEU A 153 -7.17 2.00 16.68
C LEU A 153 -6.13 1.20 17.48
N MET A 154 -5.74 0.03 16.98
CA MET A 154 -4.70 -0.77 17.62
C MET A 154 -3.34 -0.08 17.62
N SER A 155 -3.01 0.68 16.58
CA SER A 155 -1.79 1.50 16.55
C SER A 155 -1.75 2.53 17.67
N PHE A 156 -2.85 3.23 17.90
CA PHE A 156 -2.96 4.17 19.04
C PHE A 156 -2.82 3.45 20.38
N ILE A 157 -3.53 2.34 20.58
CA ILE A 157 -3.50 1.57 21.83
C ILE A 157 -2.10 1.04 22.11
N LEU A 158 -1.43 0.45 21.11
CA LEU A 158 -0.09 -0.12 21.28
C LEU A 158 0.96 0.93 21.55
N VAL A 159 0.94 2.05 20.82
CA VAL A 159 1.90 3.14 21.06
C VAL A 159 1.68 3.74 22.46
N TYR A 160 0.42 3.93 22.87
CA TYR A 160 0.11 4.38 24.24
C TYR A 160 0.60 3.38 25.30
N LEU A 161 0.34 2.09 25.11
CA LEU A 161 0.67 1.05 26.09
C LEU A 161 2.18 0.86 26.28
N PHE A 162 2.94 0.87 25.16
CA PHE A 162 4.37 0.55 25.20
C PHE A 162 5.29 1.75 25.40
N PHE A 163 4.86 2.95 25.02
CA PHE A 163 5.72 4.12 25.04
C PHE A 163 5.19 5.25 25.94
N GLY A 164 3.97 5.15 26.43
CA GLY A 164 3.30 6.18 27.26
C GLY A 164 3.14 7.50 26.49
N ILE A 165 1.97 8.02 26.38
CA ILE A 165 1.73 9.40 25.86
C ILE A 165 1.57 10.33 27.03
#